data_6c35b0e1768698c46b2b90f24b994757
#
_entry.id   6c35b0e1768698c46b2b90f24b994757
#
_cell.length_a   1.000
_cell.length_b   1.000
_cell.length_c   1.000
_cell.angle_alpha   90.00
_cell.angle_beta   90.00
_cell.angle_gamma   90.00
#
_symmetry.space_group_name_H-M   'P 1'
#
loop_
_entity.id
_entity.type
_entity.pdbx_description
1 polymer ?
#
loop_
_entity_poly.entity_id
_entity_poly.type
_entity_poly.pdbx_seq_one_letter_code
_entity_poly.pdbx_strand_id
1 'polypeptide(L)'
;LVTDPDGFYVDGTFGRGGHATRILAALSERGRLMGIDKDPVACQVASEKFAEDNRFQIVRGSFAQLAEMVSAQHRLGEVQGVLLDLGVSSPQLDDASRGFSFLRDGPLDMRMDPDSGISAADWLATAEEQEITRVLRDYGEERFARRMAKAIIAARNEQPITRTARLASIVAEANPSWEKGKHPATRAFQGIRIFINRELEDLELALASILDVLAVGGRLVV
;
A
#
# COMPACT_ATOMS: atom_id res chain seq x y z
N LEU A 1 -15.47 6.72 -12.81
CA LEU A 1 -15.95 6.21 -11.54
C LEU A 1 -17.33 6.81 -11.19
N VAL A 2 -17.43 8.15 -11.10
CA VAL A 2 -18.66 8.84 -10.69
C VAL A 2 -19.67 8.84 -11.85
N THR A 3 -20.81 8.17 -11.63
CA THR A 3 -21.92 8.07 -12.60
C THR A 3 -23.21 8.68 -12.07
N ASP A 4 -23.36 8.74 -10.76
CA ASP A 4 -24.46 9.38 -10.05
C ASP A 4 -23.89 10.42 -9.07
N PRO A 5 -24.14 11.73 -9.28
CA PRO A 5 -23.64 12.76 -8.36
C PRO A 5 -24.20 12.67 -6.93
N ASP A 6 -25.33 11.99 -6.75
CA ASP A 6 -25.98 11.80 -5.46
C ASP A 6 -25.54 10.49 -4.77
N GLY A 7 -24.72 9.67 -5.44
CA GLY A 7 -24.32 8.34 -5.00
C GLY A 7 -23.33 8.32 -3.84
N PHE A 8 -23.14 7.11 -3.32
CA PHE A 8 -22.11 6.81 -2.32
C PHE A 8 -20.90 6.15 -2.97
N TYR A 9 -19.71 6.68 -2.71
CA TYR A 9 -18.44 6.25 -3.28
C TYR A 9 -17.43 5.93 -2.20
N VAL A 10 -16.47 5.06 -2.53
CA VAL A 10 -15.35 4.72 -1.65
C VAL A 10 -14.02 4.91 -2.39
N ASP A 11 -13.11 5.65 -1.79
CA ASP A 11 -11.69 5.71 -2.13
C ASP A 11 -10.94 4.85 -1.12
N GLY A 12 -10.64 3.58 -1.49
CA GLY A 12 -10.04 2.60 -0.60
C GLY A 12 -8.54 2.78 -0.37
N THR A 13 -7.93 3.76 -1.06
CA THR A 13 -6.50 4.10 -1.01
C THR A 13 -6.33 5.61 -1.03
N PHE A 14 -6.81 6.26 0.03
CA PHE A 14 -6.94 7.74 0.08
C PHE A 14 -5.63 8.49 -0.19
N GLY A 15 -4.51 8.03 0.40
CA GLY A 15 -3.18 8.63 0.26
C GLY A 15 -3.14 10.11 0.65
N ARG A 16 -3.10 11.01 -0.34
CA ARG A 16 -3.15 12.47 -0.14
C ARG A 16 -4.43 13.11 -0.65
N GLY A 17 -5.42 12.31 -0.96
CA GLY A 17 -6.75 12.75 -1.37
C GLY A 17 -6.79 13.41 -2.74
N GLY A 18 -5.91 13.02 -3.65
CA GLY A 18 -5.91 13.49 -5.03
C GLY A 18 -7.16 13.04 -5.77
N HIS A 19 -7.48 11.75 -5.68
CA HIS A 19 -8.69 11.14 -6.23
C HIS A 19 -9.93 11.60 -5.47
N ALA A 20 -9.89 11.60 -4.13
CA ALA A 20 -11.00 12.08 -3.30
C ALA A 20 -11.43 13.51 -3.65
N THR A 21 -10.48 14.43 -3.89
CA THR A 21 -10.78 15.80 -4.32
C THR A 21 -11.57 15.82 -5.63
N ARG A 22 -11.18 14.99 -6.61
CA ARG A 22 -11.87 14.92 -7.91
C ARG A 22 -13.24 14.26 -7.82
N ILE A 23 -13.37 13.25 -6.98
CA ILE A 23 -14.64 12.58 -6.72
C ILE A 23 -15.61 13.58 -6.08
N LEU A 24 -15.22 14.25 -4.99
CA LEU A 24 -16.05 15.24 -4.29
C LEU A 24 -16.47 16.41 -5.20
N ALA A 25 -15.58 16.85 -6.12
CA ALA A 25 -15.92 17.89 -7.10
C ALA A 25 -17.00 17.45 -8.10
N ALA A 26 -17.16 16.13 -8.32
CA ALA A 26 -18.19 15.59 -9.19
C ALA A 26 -19.50 15.21 -8.45
N LEU A 27 -19.49 15.21 -7.11
CA LEU A 27 -20.66 14.90 -6.30
C LEU A 27 -21.51 16.15 -6.04
N SER A 28 -22.83 15.93 -5.94
CA SER A 28 -23.78 16.93 -5.44
C SER A 28 -23.68 17.07 -3.90
N GLU A 29 -24.50 17.92 -3.32
CA GLU A 29 -24.63 18.05 -1.86
C GLU A 29 -25.14 16.76 -1.17
N ARG A 30 -25.84 15.90 -1.91
CA ARG A 30 -26.37 14.62 -1.41
C ARG A 30 -25.38 13.46 -1.54
N GLY A 31 -24.43 13.57 -2.47
CA GLY A 31 -23.41 12.54 -2.66
C GLY A 31 -22.52 12.38 -1.45
N ARG A 32 -21.94 11.21 -1.27
CA ARG A 32 -21.07 10.87 -0.13
C ARG A 32 -19.83 10.15 -0.62
N LEU A 33 -18.70 10.42 0.06
CA LEU A 33 -17.43 9.76 -0.17
C LEU A 33 -16.83 9.27 1.16
N MET A 34 -16.54 7.99 1.23
CA MET A 34 -15.71 7.40 2.29
C MET A 34 -14.29 7.19 1.78
N GLY A 35 -13.31 7.80 2.42
CA GLY A 35 -11.91 7.49 2.25
C GLY A 35 -11.47 6.40 3.22
N ILE A 36 -10.61 5.49 2.80
CA ILE A 36 -9.98 4.48 3.65
C ILE A 36 -8.47 4.59 3.46
N ASP A 37 -7.71 4.54 4.55
CA ASP A 37 -6.24 4.40 4.49
C ASP A 37 -5.72 3.73 5.76
N LYS A 38 -4.66 2.92 5.62
CA LYS A 38 -3.93 2.32 6.75
C LYS A 38 -3.01 3.33 7.42
N ASP A 39 -2.46 4.27 6.63
CA ASP A 39 -1.46 5.22 7.09
C ASP A 39 -2.11 6.29 7.96
N PRO A 40 -1.74 6.40 9.26
CA PRO A 40 -2.28 7.43 10.15
C PRO A 40 -2.00 8.85 9.64
N VAL A 41 -0.88 9.06 8.94
CA VAL A 41 -0.56 10.38 8.35
C VAL A 41 -1.52 10.72 7.21
N ALA A 42 -1.90 9.74 6.39
CA ALA A 42 -2.92 9.94 5.35
C ALA A 42 -4.28 10.28 5.97
N CYS A 43 -4.67 9.59 7.03
CA CYS A 43 -5.92 9.87 7.76
C CYS A 43 -5.92 11.27 8.39
N GLN A 44 -4.80 11.71 8.96
CA GLN A 44 -4.68 13.07 9.49
C GLN A 44 -4.86 14.12 8.39
N VAL A 45 -4.15 13.95 7.26
CA VAL A 45 -4.28 14.83 6.09
C VAL A 45 -5.71 14.88 5.58
N ALA A 46 -6.40 13.73 5.55
CA ALA A 46 -7.80 13.66 5.15
C ALA A 46 -8.71 14.49 6.07
N SER A 47 -8.55 14.33 7.38
CA SER A 47 -9.33 15.04 8.38
C SER A 47 -9.13 16.56 8.31
N GLU A 48 -7.89 17.01 8.06
CA GLU A 48 -7.57 18.43 7.93
C GLU A 48 -8.09 19.01 6.61
N LYS A 49 -7.85 18.30 5.49
CA LYS A 49 -8.17 18.77 4.13
C LYS A 49 -9.66 18.87 3.86
N PHE A 50 -10.45 17.98 4.43
CA PHE A 50 -11.89 17.90 4.20
C PHE A 50 -12.72 18.15 5.48
N ALA A 51 -12.14 18.87 6.46
CA ALA A 51 -12.77 19.16 7.76
C ALA A 51 -14.17 19.80 7.64
N GLU A 52 -14.38 20.62 6.61
CA GLU A 52 -15.62 21.36 6.38
C GLU A 52 -16.55 20.71 5.36
N ASP A 53 -16.12 19.60 4.71
CA ASP A 53 -16.95 18.91 3.70
C ASP A 53 -17.74 17.76 4.35
N ASN A 54 -18.98 18.01 4.70
CA ASN A 54 -19.88 17.05 5.33
C ASN A 54 -20.22 15.83 4.44
N ARG A 55 -19.79 15.84 3.18
CA ARG A 55 -19.95 14.72 2.25
C ARG A 55 -18.84 13.68 2.40
N PHE A 56 -17.74 14.04 3.06
CA PHE A 56 -16.55 13.22 3.21
C PHE A 56 -16.40 12.65 4.62
N GLN A 57 -15.97 11.38 4.68
CA GLN A 57 -15.55 10.71 5.90
C GLN A 57 -14.28 9.90 5.64
N ILE A 58 -13.30 9.96 6.55
CA ILE A 58 -12.12 9.08 6.54
C ILE A 58 -12.27 7.97 7.58
N VAL A 59 -11.89 6.75 7.20
CA VAL A 59 -11.82 5.59 8.08
C VAL A 59 -10.39 5.05 8.04
N ARG A 60 -9.73 4.96 9.21
CA ARG A 60 -8.42 4.33 9.30
C ARG A 60 -8.57 2.80 9.27
N GLY A 61 -7.89 2.15 8.33
CA GLY A 61 -7.86 0.70 8.21
C GLY A 61 -7.50 0.23 6.81
N SER A 62 -7.59 -1.08 6.61
CA SER A 62 -7.34 -1.69 5.32
C SER A 62 -8.62 -1.74 4.48
N PHE A 63 -8.50 -1.49 3.17
CA PHE A 63 -9.57 -1.78 2.22
C PHE A 63 -9.95 -3.27 2.17
N ALA A 64 -9.15 -4.18 2.74
CA ALA A 64 -9.56 -5.57 2.97
C ALA A 64 -10.84 -5.67 3.82
N GLN A 65 -11.08 -4.68 4.69
CA GLN A 65 -12.26 -4.59 5.55
C GLN A 65 -13.39 -3.74 4.95
N LEU A 66 -13.34 -3.50 3.64
CA LEU A 66 -14.29 -2.63 2.94
C LEU A 66 -15.76 -2.97 3.25
N ALA A 67 -16.12 -4.25 3.18
CA ALA A 67 -17.50 -4.68 3.43
C ALA A 67 -17.93 -4.40 4.88
N GLU A 68 -17.04 -4.63 5.86
CA GLU A 68 -17.31 -4.34 7.26
C GLU A 68 -17.51 -2.83 7.50
N MET A 69 -16.65 -2.00 6.91
CA MET A 69 -16.71 -0.54 7.03
C MET A 69 -17.98 0.03 6.39
N VAL A 70 -18.39 -0.48 5.21
CA VAL A 70 -19.62 -0.09 4.54
C VAL A 70 -20.84 -0.60 5.30
N SER A 71 -20.79 -1.83 5.84
CA SER A 71 -21.84 -2.42 6.67
C SER A 71 -22.10 -1.61 7.95
N ALA A 72 -21.04 -1.11 8.57
CA ALA A 72 -21.14 -0.25 9.77
C ALA A 72 -21.90 1.06 9.49
N GLN A 73 -21.97 1.48 8.24
CA GLN A 73 -22.79 2.62 7.78
C GLN A 73 -24.17 2.23 7.26
N HIS A 74 -24.54 0.94 7.35
CA HIS A 74 -25.80 0.38 6.82
C HIS A 74 -25.98 0.59 5.31
N ARG A 75 -24.89 0.54 4.53
CA ARG A 75 -24.88 0.86 3.09
C ARG A 75 -24.39 -0.27 2.18
N LEU A 76 -24.42 -1.52 2.65
CA LEU A 76 -24.12 -2.66 1.78
C LEU A 76 -25.06 -2.69 0.58
N GLY A 77 -24.52 -2.92 -0.61
CA GLY A 77 -25.28 -2.91 -1.86
C GLY A 77 -25.65 -1.51 -2.37
N GLU A 78 -25.16 -0.44 -1.74
CA GLU A 78 -25.48 0.94 -2.13
C GLU A 78 -24.29 1.71 -2.71
N VAL A 79 -23.08 1.14 -2.70
CA VAL A 79 -21.87 1.83 -3.19
C VAL A 79 -21.87 1.90 -4.72
N GLN A 80 -21.93 3.12 -5.27
CA GLN A 80 -21.92 3.36 -6.72
C GLN A 80 -20.55 3.19 -7.36
N GLY A 81 -19.49 3.34 -6.57
CA GLY A 81 -18.14 3.13 -7.08
C GLY A 81 -17.10 3.00 -6.00
N VAL A 82 -16.14 2.09 -6.22
CA VAL A 82 -14.96 1.86 -5.39
C VAL A 82 -13.71 2.12 -6.24
N LEU A 83 -12.78 2.89 -5.70
CA LEU A 83 -11.46 3.14 -6.28
C LEU A 83 -10.38 2.49 -5.40
N LEU A 84 -9.49 1.75 -6.03
CA LEU A 84 -8.27 1.22 -5.42
C LEU A 84 -7.06 1.64 -6.28
N ASP A 85 -6.29 2.64 -5.84
CA ASP A 85 -5.02 3.05 -6.46
C ASP A 85 -3.89 2.40 -5.68
N LEU A 86 -3.53 1.18 -6.11
CA LEU A 86 -2.63 0.30 -5.35
C LEU A 86 -1.17 0.77 -5.43
N GLY A 87 -0.48 0.67 -4.31
CA GLY A 87 0.94 0.99 -4.21
C GLY A 87 1.25 1.98 -3.09
N VAL A 88 2.33 2.73 -3.24
CA VAL A 88 2.80 3.73 -2.27
C VAL A 88 2.54 5.14 -2.77
N SER A 89 2.17 6.02 -1.88
CA SER A 89 2.03 7.44 -2.18
C SER A 89 3.41 8.12 -2.34
N SER A 90 3.48 9.19 -3.14
CA SER A 90 4.73 9.96 -3.30
C SER A 90 5.34 10.41 -1.96
N PRO A 91 4.57 10.92 -0.98
CA PRO A 91 5.13 11.28 0.32
C PRO A 91 5.73 10.11 1.10
N GLN A 92 5.20 8.89 0.97
CA GLN A 92 5.82 7.70 1.59
C GLN A 92 7.18 7.38 0.97
N LEU A 93 7.35 7.62 -0.34
CA LEU A 93 8.64 7.47 -1.02
C LEU A 93 9.62 8.61 -0.71
N ASP A 94 9.11 9.82 -0.52
CA ASP A 94 9.92 11.02 -0.28
C ASP A 94 10.43 11.12 1.17
N ASP A 95 9.69 10.53 2.12
CA ASP A 95 10.07 10.50 3.52
C ASP A 95 11.01 9.31 3.80
N ALA A 96 12.29 9.62 3.95
CA ALA A 96 13.32 8.60 4.24
C ALA A 96 13.04 7.82 5.54
N SER A 97 12.37 8.43 6.52
CA SER A 97 12.05 7.77 7.80
C SER A 97 11.07 6.60 7.67
N ARG A 98 10.30 6.55 6.58
CA ARG A 98 9.33 5.49 6.30
C ARG A 98 9.96 4.24 5.66
N GLY A 99 11.15 4.33 5.11
CA GLY A 99 11.92 3.20 4.58
C GLY A 99 11.45 2.60 3.26
N PHE A 100 10.53 3.24 2.53
CA PHE A 100 10.02 2.74 1.25
C PHE A 100 10.99 2.95 0.07
N SER A 101 11.90 3.91 0.20
CA SER A 101 12.85 4.29 -0.85
C SER A 101 14.29 4.05 -0.41
N PHE A 102 15.14 3.73 -1.36
CA PHE A 102 16.60 3.65 -1.18
C PHE A 102 17.34 4.87 -1.76
N LEU A 103 16.62 5.79 -2.37
CA LEU A 103 17.22 7.02 -2.92
C LEU A 103 17.72 7.97 -1.82
N ARG A 104 17.09 7.90 -0.66
CA ARG A 104 17.53 8.55 0.57
C ARG A 104 17.61 7.48 1.64
N ASP A 105 18.76 7.40 2.33
CA ASP A 105 18.96 6.41 3.37
C ASP A 105 18.11 6.69 4.60
N GLY A 106 17.36 5.68 5.05
CA GLY A 106 16.48 5.74 6.21
C GLY A 106 16.38 4.40 6.94
N PRO A 107 15.64 4.34 8.06
CA PRO A 107 15.29 3.08 8.70
C PRO A 107 14.62 2.13 7.70
N LEU A 108 14.92 0.85 7.77
CA LEU A 108 14.31 -0.15 6.89
C LEU A 108 12.99 -0.61 7.49
N ASP A 109 11.96 0.26 7.46
CA ASP A 109 10.64 -0.03 8.04
C ASP A 109 9.67 -0.60 7.01
N MET A 110 9.29 0.16 5.98
CA MET A 110 8.35 -0.17 4.90
C MET A 110 6.90 -0.43 5.32
N ARG A 111 6.50 -0.22 6.58
CA ARG A 111 5.09 -0.37 6.99
C ARG A 111 4.27 0.85 6.56
N MET A 112 3.12 0.62 5.96
CA MET A 112 2.12 1.68 5.70
C MET A 112 1.46 2.11 7.00
N ASP A 113 1.12 1.16 7.87
CA ASP A 113 0.70 1.41 9.25
C ASP A 113 1.87 1.13 10.21
N PRO A 114 2.55 2.17 10.74
CA PRO A 114 3.67 1.98 11.65
C PRO A 114 3.28 1.43 13.03
N ASP A 115 1.99 1.46 13.37
CA ASP A 115 1.46 0.99 14.65
C ASP A 115 1.17 -0.52 14.64
N SER A 116 1.28 -1.19 13.47
CA SER A 116 0.95 -2.61 13.33
C SER A 116 2.01 -3.39 12.54
N GLY A 117 2.03 -4.71 12.74
CA GLY A 117 2.92 -5.61 12.02
C GLY A 117 4.40 -5.46 12.41
N ILE A 118 5.27 -6.06 11.60
CA ILE A 118 6.73 -6.02 11.79
C ILE A 118 7.38 -5.20 10.67
N SER A 119 8.48 -4.50 10.99
CA SER A 119 9.24 -3.78 9.99
C SER A 119 9.96 -4.72 9.01
N ALA A 120 10.35 -4.20 7.85
CA ALA A 120 11.16 -4.96 6.91
C ALA A 120 12.52 -5.39 7.52
N ALA A 121 13.10 -4.56 8.41
CA ALA A 121 14.31 -4.90 9.14
C ALA A 121 14.09 -6.09 10.09
N ASP A 122 13.01 -6.09 10.88
CA ASP A 122 12.68 -7.17 11.81
C ASP A 122 12.38 -8.47 11.07
N TRP A 123 11.63 -8.39 9.96
CA TRP A 123 11.39 -9.54 9.11
C TRP A 123 12.69 -10.10 8.53
N LEU A 124 13.54 -9.29 7.91
CA LEU A 124 14.82 -9.73 7.34
C LEU A 124 15.77 -10.29 8.40
N ALA A 125 15.66 -9.85 9.65
CA ALA A 125 16.48 -10.38 10.74
C ALA A 125 16.21 -11.86 11.03
N THR A 126 14.99 -12.34 10.82
CA THR A 126 14.56 -13.68 11.21
C THR A 126 14.11 -14.59 10.06
N ALA A 127 13.70 -14.01 8.92
CA ALA A 127 13.16 -14.77 7.78
C ALA A 127 14.16 -15.80 7.23
N GLU A 128 13.66 -16.96 6.84
CA GLU A 128 14.46 -18.01 6.22
C GLU A 128 14.81 -17.70 4.76
N GLU A 129 15.95 -18.23 4.25
CA GLU A 129 16.39 -18.02 2.86
C GLU A 129 15.27 -18.34 1.85
N GLN A 130 14.51 -19.41 2.10
CA GLN A 130 13.43 -19.82 1.20
C GLN A 130 12.28 -18.80 1.18
N GLU A 131 11.94 -18.23 2.33
CA GLU A 131 10.90 -17.22 2.44
C GLU A 131 11.32 -15.92 1.74
N ILE A 132 12.54 -15.42 2.01
CA ILE A 132 13.09 -14.24 1.32
C ILE A 132 13.10 -14.48 -0.21
N THR A 133 13.55 -15.66 -0.65
CA THR A 133 13.55 -16.02 -2.08
C THR A 133 12.16 -15.96 -2.68
N ARG A 134 11.16 -16.51 -1.99
CA ARG A 134 9.76 -16.49 -2.43
C ARG A 134 9.24 -15.05 -2.57
N VAL A 135 9.43 -14.24 -1.54
CA VAL A 135 8.98 -12.83 -1.53
C VAL A 135 9.60 -12.03 -2.68
N LEU A 136 10.92 -12.14 -2.87
CA LEU A 136 11.60 -11.43 -3.96
C LEU A 136 11.17 -11.92 -5.33
N ARG A 137 10.91 -13.22 -5.52
CA ARG A 137 10.49 -13.81 -6.79
C ARG A 137 9.04 -13.53 -7.10
N ASP A 138 8.12 -13.82 -6.16
CA ASP A 138 6.69 -13.85 -6.42
C ASP A 138 6.06 -12.47 -6.34
N TYR A 139 6.54 -11.58 -5.45
CA TYR A 139 6.03 -10.23 -5.28
C TYR A 139 6.91 -9.16 -5.96
N GLY A 140 8.22 -9.40 -6.02
CA GLY A 140 9.15 -8.47 -6.66
C GLY A 140 9.41 -8.79 -8.13
N GLU A 141 8.95 -9.94 -8.64
CA GLU A 141 9.28 -10.45 -9.98
C GLU A 141 10.79 -10.48 -10.24
N GLU A 142 11.57 -10.75 -9.16
CA GLU A 142 13.02 -10.68 -9.24
C GLU A 142 13.62 -11.99 -9.77
N ARG A 143 14.27 -11.89 -10.92
CA ARG A 143 14.88 -13.05 -11.60
C ARG A 143 15.98 -13.71 -10.76
N PHE A 144 16.74 -12.91 -10.02
CA PHE A 144 17.88 -13.38 -9.23
C PHE A 144 17.56 -13.51 -7.73
N ALA A 145 16.28 -13.69 -7.40
CA ALA A 145 15.74 -13.73 -6.02
C ALA A 145 16.55 -14.63 -5.08
N ARG A 146 16.88 -15.87 -5.51
CA ARG A 146 17.66 -16.80 -4.67
C ARG A 146 19.07 -16.30 -4.36
N ARG A 147 19.72 -15.66 -5.34
CA ARG A 147 21.05 -15.10 -5.15
C ARG A 147 21.03 -13.91 -4.20
N MET A 148 20.02 -13.05 -4.34
CA MET A 148 19.81 -11.93 -3.43
C MET A 148 19.47 -12.40 -2.02
N ALA A 149 18.60 -13.41 -1.86
CA ALA A 149 18.27 -13.98 -0.56
C ALA A 149 19.51 -14.52 0.17
N LYS A 150 20.39 -15.26 -0.54
CA LYS A 150 21.67 -15.73 0.03
C LYS A 150 22.57 -14.58 0.45
N ALA A 151 22.66 -13.52 -0.34
CA ALA A 151 23.46 -12.34 0.01
C ALA A 151 22.90 -11.62 1.24
N ILE A 152 21.57 -11.51 1.36
CA ILE A 152 20.89 -10.94 2.54
C ILE A 152 21.20 -11.78 3.78
N ILE A 153 21.07 -13.12 3.70
CA ILE A 153 21.40 -14.02 4.84
C ILE A 153 22.87 -13.88 5.25
N ALA A 154 23.80 -13.88 4.30
CA ALA A 154 25.21 -13.70 4.59
C ALA A 154 25.48 -12.35 5.29
N ALA A 155 24.96 -11.27 4.73
CA ALA A 155 25.15 -9.92 5.24
C ALA A 155 24.55 -9.71 6.64
N ARG A 156 23.36 -10.26 6.93
CA ARG A 156 22.75 -10.12 8.26
C ARG A 156 23.50 -10.87 9.36
N ASN A 157 24.16 -11.98 9.00
CA ASN A 157 25.01 -12.74 9.95
C ASN A 157 26.27 -11.98 10.36
N GLU A 158 26.74 -11.05 9.51
CA GLU A 158 27.86 -10.17 9.83
C GLU A 158 27.38 -8.94 10.61
N GLN A 159 26.30 -8.32 10.16
CA GLN A 159 25.73 -7.12 10.77
C GLN A 159 24.22 -6.99 10.43
N PRO A 160 23.36 -6.62 11.40
CA PRO A 160 21.95 -6.39 11.16
C PRO A 160 21.68 -5.41 10.00
N ILE A 161 20.69 -5.72 9.15
CA ILE A 161 20.30 -4.88 8.02
C ILE A 161 19.14 -3.99 8.46
N THR A 162 19.45 -2.80 8.96
CA THR A 162 18.48 -1.87 9.54
C THR A 162 18.27 -0.60 8.72
N ARG A 163 19.00 -0.47 7.58
CA ARG A 163 18.98 0.73 6.75
C ARG A 163 18.68 0.40 5.30
N THR A 164 17.94 1.29 4.64
CA THR A 164 17.54 1.12 3.23
C THR A 164 18.75 1.09 2.28
N ALA A 165 19.75 1.96 2.47
CA ALA A 165 20.95 1.98 1.64
C ALA A 165 21.73 0.66 1.77
N ARG A 166 21.81 0.08 2.99
CA ARG A 166 22.52 -1.20 3.20
C ARG A 166 21.83 -2.34 2.44
N LEU A 167 20.49 -2.45 2.53
CA LEU A 167 19.75 -3.46 1.78
C LEU A 167 19.92 -3.26 0.27
N ALA A 168 19.82 -2.02 -0.22
CA ALA A 168 19.96 -1.70 -1.64
C ALA A 168 21.35 -2.09 -2.18
N SER A 169 22.44 -1.84 -1.44
CA SER A 169 23.81 -2.27 -1.80
C SER A 169 23.89 -3.79 -1.91
N ILE A 170 23.41 -4.52 -0.89
CA ILE A 170 23.47 -5.99 -0.85
C ILE A 170 22.78 -6.61 -2.07
N VAL A 171 21.54 -6.17 -2.38
CA VAL A 171 20.78 -6.75 -3.51
C VAL A 171 21.34 -6.30 -4.86
N ALA A 172 21.89 -5.08 -4.96
CA ALA A 172 22.52 -4.60 -6.20
C ALA A 172 23.80 -5.38 -6.50
N GLU A 173 24.66 -5.63 -5.53
CA GLU A 173 25.88 -6.43 -5.67
C GLU A 173 25.59 -7.90 -6.00
N ALA A 174 24.50 -8.43 -5.48
CA ALA A 174 24.02 -9.77 -5.79
C ALA A 174 23.42 -9.90 -7.21
N ASN A 175 23.06 -8.80 -7.86
CA ASN A 175 22.45 -8.82 -9.19
C ASN A 175 23.52 -8.88 -10.30
N PRO A 176 23.61 -9.99 -11.08
CA PRO A 176 24.64 -10.14 -12.09
C PRO A 176 24.33 -9.38 -13.39
N SER A 177 23.11 -8.87 -13.58
CA SER A 177 22.68 -8.24 -14.81
C SER A 177 21.67 -7.13 -14.55
N TRP A 178 22.09 -5.88 -14.76
CA TRP A 178 21.25 -4.70 -14.56
C TRP A 178 20.39 -4.41 -15.78
N GLU A 179 19.12 -4.16 -15.57
CA GLU A 179 18.25 -3.59 -16.61
C GLU A 179 18.60 -2.11 -16.81
N LYS A 180 18.78 -1.71 -18.09
CA LYS A 180 19.05 -0.31 -18.42
C LYS A 180 17.88 0.58 -17.97
N GLY A 181 18.17 1.57 -17.15
CA GLY A 181 17.19 2.55 -16.66
C GLY A 181 16.44 2.16 -15.38
N LYS A 182 16.71 0.97 -14.78
CA LYS A 182 16.13 0.56 -13.50
C LYS A 182 17.21 0.22 -12.49
N HIS A 183 17.12 0.76 -11.29
CA HIS A 183 18.04 0.37 -10.21
C HIS A 183 17.78 -1.08 -9.79
N PRO A 184 18.83 -1.93 -9.58
CA PRO A 184 18.66 -3.35 -9.24
C PRO A 184 17.84 -3.62 -7.99
N ALA A 185 17.84 -2.69 -7.01
CA ALA A 185 17.06 -2.83 -5.79
C ALA A 185 15.55 -2.59 -5.98
N THR A 186 15.10 -2.01 -7.10
CA THR A 186 13.69 -1.60 -7.27
C THR A 186 12.71 -2.76 -7.06
N ARG A 187 12.96 -3.89 -7.72
CA ARG A 187 12.09 -5.07 -7.60
C ARG A 187 12.15 -5.70 -6.21
N ALA A 188 13.33 -5.76 -5.61
CA ALA A 188 13.48 -6.27 -4.26
C ALA A 188 12.71 -5.44 -3.23
N PHE A 189 12.81 -4.10 -3.30
CA PHE A 189 12.06 -3.19 -2.44
C PHE A 189 10.55 -3.32 -2.67
N GLN A 190 10.10 -3.41 -3.92
CA GLN A 190 8.69 -3.64 -4.25
C GLN A 190 8.19 -4.95 -3.64
N GLY A 191 8.91 -6.06 -3.80
CA GLY A 191 8.49 -7.36 -3.27
C GLY A 191 8.41 -7.37 -1.74
N ILE A 192 9.41 -6.81 -1.07
CA ILE A 192 9.42 -6.69 0.40
C ILE A 192 8.26 -5.81 0.87
N ARG A 193 8.04 -4.65 0.24
CA ARG A 193 6.93 -3.76 0.57
C ARG A 193 5.57 -4.45 0.46
N ILE A 194 5.31 -5.13 -0.66
CA ILE A 194 4.05 -5.87 -0.89
C ILE A 194 3.83 -6.90 0.22
N PHE A 195 4.89 -7.62 0.59
CA PHE A 195 4.83 -8.63 1.64
C PHE A 195 4.57 -8.03 3.02
N ILE A 196 5.36 -7.03 3.43
CA ILE A 196 5.24 -6.38 4.75
C ILE A 196 3.83 -5.79 4.96
N ASN A 197 3.23 -5.22 3.91
CA ASN A 197 1.92 -4.59 3.99
C ASN A 197 0.76 -5.50 3.59
N ARG A 198 1.03 -6.78 3.26
CA ARG A 198 0.02 -7.77 2.84
C ARG A 198 -0.86 -7.27 1.68
N GLU A 199 -0.26 -6.51 0.75
CA GLU A 199 -1.02 -5.77 -0.26
C GLU A 199 -1.88 -6.67 -1.16
N LEU A 200 -1.36 -7.84 -1.58
CA LEU A 200 -2.09 -8.78 -2.43
C LEU A 200 -3.19 -9.53 -1.65
N GLU A 201 -2.91 -9.92 -0.40
CA GLU A 201 -3.90 -10.56 0.46
C GLU A 201 -5.07 -9.61 0.76
N ASP A 202 -4.78 -8.36 1.04
CA ASP A 202 -5.80 -7.33 1.23
C ASP A 202 -6.64 -7.13 -0.04
N LEU A 203 -6.01 -7.16 -1.21
CA LEU A 203 -6.72 -7.06 -2.49
C LEU A 203 -7.63 -8.27 -2.71
N GLU A 204 -7.17 -9.48 -2.44
CA GLU A 204 -7.98 -10.70 -2.54
C GLU A 204 -9.22 -10.64 -1.64
N LEU A 205 -9.05 -10.20 -0.39
CA LEU A 205 -10.16 -10.04 0.56
C LEU A 205 -11.16 -8.98 0.10
N ALA A 206 -10.69 -7.83 -0.39
CA ALA A 206 -11.55 -6.78 -0.93
C ALA A 206 -12.34 -7.28 -2.15
N LEU A 207 -11.68 -7.96 -3.09
CA LEU A 207 -12.33 -8.50 -4.29
C LEU A 207 -13.35 -9.60 -3.96
N ALA A 208 -13.09 -10.41 -2.92
CA ALA A 208 -14.03 -11.44 -2.48
C ALA A 208 -15.36 -10.85 -1.98
N SER A 209 -15.33 -9.66 -1.38
CA SER A 209 -16.50 -8.99 -0.81
C SER A 209 -17.09 -7.89 -1.70
N ILE A 210 -16.48 -7.56 -2.83
CA ILE A 210 -16.82 -6.38 -3.62
C ILE A 210 -18.26 -6.40 -4.16
N LEU A 211 -18.79 -7.58 -4.50
CA LEU A 211 -20.16 -7.72 -5.02
C LEU A 211 -21.23 -7.44 -3.96
N ASP A 212 -20.93 -7.69 -2.69
CA ASP A 212 -21.82 -7.38 -1.58
C ASP A 212 -21.85 -5.88 -1.26
N VAL A 213 -20.78 -5.18 -1.62
CA VAL A 213 -20.60 -3.74 -1.38
C VAL A 213 -21.25 -2.90 -2.46
N LEU A 214 -21.07 -3.29 -3.75
CA LEU A 214 -21.50 -2.50 -4.88
C LEU A 214 -23.02 -2.53 -5.08
N ALA A 215 -23.60 -1.37 -5.40
CA ALA A 215 -24.94 -1.25 -5.94
C ALA A 215 -25.04 -1.92 -7.31
N VAL A 216 -26.25 -2.25 -7.75
CA VAL A 216 -26.49 -2.72 -9.12
C VAL A 216 -26.05 -1.63 -10.12
N GLY A 217 -25.13 -1.98 -11.01
CA GLY A 217 -24.49 -1.03 -11.93
C GLY A 217 -23.33 -0.23 -11.34
N GLY A 218 -22.97 -0.48 -10.08
CA GLY A 218 -21.78 0.08 -9.42
C GLY A 218 -20.47 -0.36 -10.09
N ARG A 219 -19.39 0.38 -9.85
CA ARG A 219 -18.11 0.20 -10.54
C ARG A 219 -16.96 0.04 -9.56
N LEU A 220 -16.13 -0.95 -9.80
CA LEU A 220 -14.77 -1.05 -9.22
C LEU A 220 -13.76 -0.54 -10.25
N VAL A 221 -12.84 0.32 -9.80
CA VAL A 221 -11.68 0.81 -10.57
C VAL A 221 -10.43 0.48 -9.78
N VAL A 222 -9.49 -0.27 -10.39
CA VAL A 222 -8.20 -0.65 -9.83
C VAL A 222 -7.09 -0.16 -10.75
#